data_7e187428f0644c6bf201b1d5b1c66cfd
#
_entry.id   7e187428f0644c6bf201b1d5b1c66cfd
#
_cell.length_a   1.000
_cell.length_b   1.000
_cell.length_c   1.000
_cell.angle_alpha   90.00
_cell.angle_beta   90.00
_cell.angle_gamma   90.00
#
_symmetry.space_group_name_H-M   'P 1'
#
loop_
_entity.id
_entity.type
_entity.pdbx_description
1 polymer ?
#
loop_
_entity_poly.entity_id
_entity_poly.type
_entity_poly.pdbx_seq_one_letter_code
_entity_poly.pdbx_strand_id
1 'polypeptide(L)'
;MWKIDLPAEESYAKPMIDISFPDMRGKLTQNRPLADLTWLRVGGPADYFYQPADADDLAAFLKALPRDVVVMPMGVGSNVIVRDGGLRAVVIRLGRGFNAISCQDGNVTAGAAALDAHVARKAADAGLDLTFLRTIPGSIGGAVRMNAGCYGTYTADYFISAEAITCEGEHVTLGPDDMKFAYRQSALPDGCVITSATFAPPQGDADALHARMEEQLRKRDETQPTKDRSAGSTFRNPAGFSSTGQADDRHDLKAWKVIDDAGLRGATLGGAQMSPKHPNFLINTGSATAADLEALGELVRKKVYDSSGITLEWEIMRIGEK
;
A
#
# COMPACT_ATOMS: atom_id res chain seq x y z
N MET A 1 -22.49 16.06 -39.21
CA MET A 1 -22.55 16.53 -37.80
C MET A 1 -23.64 15.74 -37.13
N TRP A 2 -23.31 14.55 -36.60
CA TRP A 2 -24.26 13.65 -35.95
C TRP A 2 -24.09 13.82 -34.44
N LYS A 3 -25.08 14.43 -33.78
CA LYS A 3 -25.22 14.42 -32.34
C LYS A 3 -25.77 13.04 -31.95
N ILE A 4 -24.98 12.25 -31.26
CA ILE A 4 -25.50 11.07 -30.53
C ILE A 4 -25.92 11.61 -29.17
N ASP A 5 -27.20 11.73 -28.94
CA ASP A 5 -27.78 11.94 -27.60
C ASP A 5 -27.58 10.61 -26.84
N LEU A 6 -26.60 10.57 -25.96
CA LEU A 6 -26.51 9.51 -24.96
C LEU A 6 -27.61 9.77 -23.92
N PRO A 7 -28.37 8.74 -23.51
CA PRO A 7 -29.34 8.90 -22.42
C PRO A 7 -28.59 9.33 -21.17
N ALA A 8 -29.16 10.28 -20.44
CA ALA A 8 -28.65 10.68 -19.13
C ALA A 8 -28.50 9.41 -18.29
N GLU A 9 -27.26 9.12 -17.85
CA GLU A 9 -27.02 8.09 -16.85
C GLU A 9 -27.80 8.48 -15.61
N GLU A 10 -28.92 7.79 -15.37
CA GLU A 10 -29.56 7.78 -14.06
C GLU A 10 -28.52 7.24 -13.09
N SER A 11 -27.95 8.12 -12.29
CA SER A 11 -27.11 7.82 -11.16
C SER A 11 -27.95 7.02 -10.16
N TYR A 12 -28.05 5.70 -10.38
CA TYR A 12 -28.45 4.77 -9.34
C TYR A 12 -27.32 4.72 -8.34
N ALA A 13 -27.32 5.66 -7.38
CA ALA A 13 -26.55 5.52 -6.18
C ALA A 13 -26.97 4.19 -5.54
N LYS A 14 -26.10 3.16 -5.62
CA LYS A 14 -26.36 1.92 -4.89
C LYS A 14 -26.60 2.28 -3.43
N PRO A 15 -27.61 1.71 -2.77
CA PRO A 15 -27.88 2.02 -1.38
C PRO A 15 -26.65 1.71 -0.55
N MET A 16 -26.31 2.61 0.37
CA MET A 16 -25.31 2.33 1.40
C MET A 16 -25.73 1.06 2.15
N ILE A 17 -24.73 0.29 2.57
CA ILE A 17 -24.97 -0.85 3.46
C ILE A 17 -25.62 -0.31 4.74
N ASP A 18 -26.84 -0.76 5.06
CA ASP A 18 -27.54 -0.36 6.29
C ASP A 18 -27.05 -1.25 7.44
N ILE A 19 -26.29 -0.70 8.36
CA ILE A 19 -25.70 -1.43 9.49
C ILE A 19 -26.08 -0.75 10.79
N SER A 20 -26.60 -1.52 11.75
CA SER A 20 -26.71 -1.09 13.13
C SER A 20 -25.35 -1.32 13.83
N PHE A 21 -24.71 -0.26 14.26
CA PHE A 21 -23.41 -0.33 14.91
C PHE A 21 -23.54 -0.46 16.43
N PRO A 22 -22.61 -1.17 17.09
CA PRO A 22 -22.54 -1.23 18.55
C PRO A 22 -22.09 0.13 19.13
N ASP A 23 -22.16 0.26 20.46
CA ASP A 23 -21.46 1.33 21.14
C ASP A 23 -19.94 1.22 20.88
N MET A 24 -19.34 2.28 20.36
CA MET A 24 -17.93 2.34 19.99
C MET A 24 -17.27 3.59 20.54
N ARG A 25 -15.98 3.48 20.89
CA ARG A 25 -15.17 4.60 21.38
C ARG A 25 -14.43 5.33 20.25
N GLY A 26 -14.24 4.65 19.13
CA GLY A 26 -13.64 5.17 17.92
C GLY A 26 -14.58 6.11 17.16
N LYS A 27 -14.08 6.59 16.03
CA LYS A 27 -14.82 7.52 15.16
C LYS A 27 -15.32 6.80 13.92
N LEU A 28 -16.64 6.72 13.75
CA LEU A 28 -17.30 6.26 12.53
C LEU A 28 -17.71 7.46 11.67
N THR A 29 -17.46 7.39 10.37
CA THR A 29 -17.88 8.39 9.39
C THR A 29 -18.55 7.68 8.23
N GLN A 30 -19.76 8.09 7.87
CA GLN A 30 -20.48 7.58 6.70
C GLN A 30 -20.10 8.34 5.45
N ASN A 31 -20.16 7.67 4.31
CA ASN A 31 -19.92 8.23 2.97
C ASN A 31 -18.63 9.08 2.91
N ARG A 32 -17.54 8.51 3.44
CA ARG A 32 -16.25 9.22 3.57
C ARG A 32 -15.50 9.24 2.24
N PRO A 33 -15.28 10.41 1.59
CA PRO A 33 -14.42 10.51 0.42
C PRO A 33 -13.01 9.98 0.73
N LEU A 34 -12.43 9.15 -0.14
CA LEU A 34 -11.13 8.51 0.09
C LEU A 34 -9.97 9.16 -0.68
N ALA A 35 -10.26 10.01 -1.66
CA ALA A 35 -9.23 10.64 -2.50
C ALA A 35 -8.14 11.38 -1.69
N ASP A 36 -8.52 12.11 -0.63
CA ASP A 36 -7.57 12.83 0.23
C ASP A 36 -6.72 11.93 1.13
N LEU A 37 -7.10 10.65 1.23
CA LEU A 37 -6.40 9.63 2.02
C LEU A 37 -5.45 8.76 1.17
N THR A 38 -5.51 8.87 -0.16
CA THR A 38 -4.62 8.16 -1.09
C THR A 38 -3.49 9.06 -1.58
N TRP A 39 -2.33 8.47 -1.88
CA TRP A 39 -1.20 9.21 -2.44
C TRP A 39 -1.47 9.67 -3.86
N LEU A 40 -2.21 8.90 -4.65
CA LEU A 40 -2.65 9.27 -5.99
C LEU A 40 -3.74 10.35 -6.02
N ARG A 41 -4.34 10.66 -4.87
CA ARG A 41 -5.41 11.68 -4.74
C ARG A 41 -6.62 11.40 -5.63
N VAL A 42 -6.95 10.13 -5.81
CA VAL A 42 -8.16 9.66 -6.50
C VAL A 42 -8.95 8.73 -5.61
N GLY A 43 -10.22 8.57 -5.89
CA GLY A 43 -11.11 7.60 -5.27
C GLY A 43 -12.44 8.18 -4.80
N GLY A 44 -13.49 7.41 -5.03
CA GLY A 44 -14.82 7.67 -4.51
C GLY A 44 -14.93 7.43 -3.00
N PRO A 45 -16.12 7.53 -2.43
CA PRO A 45 -16.35 7.39 -1.00
C PRO A 45 -16.37 5.92 -0.55
N ALA A 46 -16.01 5.68 0.72
CA ALA A 46 -16.38 4.46 1.43
C ALA A 46 -17.77 4.61 2.06
N ASP A 47 -18.58 3.54 2.07
CA ASP A 47 -19.88 3.57 2.77
C ASP A 47 -19.68 3.92 4.24
N TYR A 48 -18.69 3.27 4.88
CA TYR A 48 -18.28 3.56 6.24
C TYR A 48 -16.77 3.63 6.37
N PHE A 49 -16.32 4.53 7.21
CA PHE A 49 -14.91 4.72 7.55
C PHE A 49 -14.78 4.74 9.07
N TYR A 50 -14.13 3.73 9.64
CA TYR A 50 -13.97 3.59 11.07
C TYR A 50 -12.52 3.75 11.51
N GLN A 51 -12.32 4.58 12.52
CA GLN A 51 -11.04 4.79 13.20
C GLN A 51 -11.18 4.32 14.65
N PRO A 52 -10.77 3.09 14.99
CA PRO A 52 -10.87 2.56 16.33
C PRO A 52 -9.97 3.32 17.30
N ALA A 53 -10.40 3.41 18.56
CA ALA A 53 -9.64 4.03 19.64
C ALA A 53 -8.43 3.17 20.02
N ASP A 54 -8.63 1.86 20.14
CA ASP A 54 -7.63 0.84 20.48
C ASP A 54 -8.07 -0.56 19.97
N ALA A 55 -7.29 -1.59 20.33
CA ALA A 55 -7.51 -2.96 19.88
C ALA A 55 -8.83 -3.56 20.40
N ASP A 56 -9.20 -3.29 21.64
CA ASP A 56 -10.45 -3.80 22.23
C ASP A 56 -11.67 -3.18 21.55
N ASP A 57 -11.61 -1.89 21.25
CA ASP A 57 -12.65 -1.19 20.50
C ASP A 57 -12.79 -1.72 19.07
N LEU A 58 -11.66 -2.01 18.40
CA LEU A 58 -11.66 -2.65 17.09
C LEU A 58 -12.25 -4.05 17.14
N ALA A 59 -11.88 -4.86 18.13
CA ALA A 59 -12.38 -6.23 18.31
C ALA A 59 -13.90 -6.24 18.55
N ALA A 60 -14.38 -5.38 19.45
CA ALA A 60 -15.81 -5.24 19.71
C ALA A 60 -16.59 -4.80 18.46
N PHE A 61 -16.03 -3.85 17.69
CA PHE A 61 -16.62 -3.37 16.45
C PHE A 61 -16.71 -4.48 15.41
N LEU A 62 -15.61 -5.18 15.11
CA LEU A 62 -15.58 -6.27 14.11
C LEU A 62 -16.52 -7.42 14.49
N LYS A 63 -16.54 -7.80 15.78
CA LYS A 63 -17.43 -8.85 16.28
C LYS A 63 -18.92 -8.55 16.06
N ALA A 64 -19.30 -7.28 16.10
CA ALA A 64 -20.69 -6.85 15.97
C ALA A 64 -21.11 -6.63 14.50
N LEU A 65 -20.18 -6.61 13.55
CA LEU A 65 -20.53 -6.45 12.14
C LEU A 65 -21.22 -7.69 11.58
N PRO A 66 -22.23 -7.53 10.72
CA PRO A 66 -22.79 -8.63 9.93
C PRO A 66 -21.70 -9.30 9.07
N ARG A 67 -21.80 -10.63 8.91
CA ARG A 67 -20.77 -11.43 8.22
C ARG A 67 -20.61 -11.14 6.73
N ASP A 68 -21.62 -10.59 6.11
CA ASP A 68 -21.65 -10.20 4.70
C ASP A 68 -21.05 -8.80 4.45
N VAL A 69 -20.72 -8.07 5.52
CA VAL A 69 -20.09 -6.76 5.42
C VAL A 69 -18.60 -6.89 5.11
N VAL A 70 -18.19 -6.32 4.00
CA VAL A 70 -16.78 -6.29 3.61
C VAL A 70 -16.00 -5.35 4.52
N VAL A 71 -14.96 -5.85 5.15
CA VAL A 71 -13.99 -5.07 5.95
C VAL A 71 -12.73 -4.85 5.12
N MET A 72 -12.32 -3.59 4.97
CA MET A 72 -11.13 -3.19 4.20
C MET A 72 -10.15 -2.41 5.09
N PRO A 73 -9.11 -3.07 5.64
CA PRO A 73 -8.04 -2.36 6.32
C PRO A 73 -7.27 -1.47 5.34
N MET A 74 -7.09 -0.20 5.70
CA MET A 74 -6.39 0.78 4.86
C MET A 74 -5.33 1.52 5.68
N GLY A 75 -4.08 1.43 5.26
CA GLY A 75 -2.97 2.20 5.82
C GLY A 75 -2.95 3.64 5.30
N VAL A 76 -1.75 4.15 4.98
CA VAL A 76 -1.58 5.54 4.49
C VAL A 76 -1.96 5.75 3.01
N GLY A 77 -2.50 4.73 2.34
CA GLY A 77 -2.97 4.85 0.96
C GLY A 77 -1.86 5.01 -0.08
N SER A 78 -0.66 4.51 0.21
CA SER A 78 0.54 4.66 -0.62
C SER A 78 0.68 3.60 -1.73
N ASN A 79 -0.15 2.55 -1.74
CA ASN A 79 -0.12 1.48 -2.74
C ASN A 79 -1.53 1.09 -3.20
N VAL A 80 -2.41 2.09 -3.43
CA VAL A 80 -3.81 1.82 -3.78
C VAL A 80 -4.35 2.85 -4.76
N ILE A 81 -5.10 2.36 -5.73
CA ILE A 81 -6.06 3.13 -6.52
C ILE A 81 -7.44 2.76 -5.97
N VAL A 82 -8.11 3.70 -5.34
CA VAL A 82 -9.53 3.59 -5.03
C VAL A 82 -10.29 4.07 -6.25
N ARG A 83 -11.18 3.25 -6.79
CA ARG A 83 -11.97 3.56 -7.98
C ARG A 83 -13.00 4.64 -7.71
N ASP A 84 -13.43 5.31 -8.79
CA ASP A 84 -14.27 6.50 -8.69
C ASP A 84 -15.66 6.22 -8.10
N GLY A 85 -16.21 5.00 -8.29
CA GLY A 85 -17.47 4.56 -7.66
C GLY A 85 -17.38 4.30 -6.15
N GLY A 86 -16.16 4.29 -5.57
CA GLY A 86 -15.97 4.11 -4.13
C GLY A 86 -15.99 2.67 -3.66
N LEU A 87 -16.14 2.48 -2.35
CA LEU A 87 -16.06 1.18 -1.67
C LEU A 87 -17.37 0.85 -0.96
N ARG A 88 -18.02 -0.25 -1.33
CA ARG A 88 -19.15 -0.85 -0.61
C ARG A 88 -18.60 -1.67 0.56
N ALA A 89 -18.02 -1.00 1.55
CA ALA A 89 -17.28 -1.62 2.63
C ALA A 89 -17.20 -0.72 3.86
N VAL A 90 -16.81 -1.33 4.98
CA VAL A 90 -16.28 -0.62 6.15
C VAL A 90 -14.77 -0.52 6.00
N VAL A 91 -14.25 0.67 5.73
CA VAL A 91 -12.82 0.93 5.72
C VAL A 91 -12.32 1.16 7.14
N ILE A 92 -11.37 0.32 7.59
CA ILE A 92 -10.71 0.46 8.89
C ILE A 92 -9.39 1.18 8.71
N ARG A 93 -9.21 2.31 9.40
CA ARG A 93 -7.95 3.05 9.44
C ARG A 93 -7.46 3.21 10.85
N LEU A 94 -6.37 2.54 11.18
CA LEU A 94 -5.74 2.62 12.49
C LEU A 94 -5.11 3.99 12.71
N GLY A 95 -5.28 4.54 13.91
CA GLY A 95 -4.81 5.84 14.31
C GLY A 95 -3.68 5.78 15.35
N ARG A 96 -3.61 6.83 16.18
CA ARG A 96 -2.54 7.01 17.18
C ARG A 96 -2.44 5.87 18.21
N GLY A 97 -3.55 5.20 18.52
CA GLY A 97 -3.55 4.02 19.43
C GLY A 97 -2.72 2.84 18.92
N PHE A 98 -2.31 2.85 17.65
CA PHE A 98 -1.61 1.75 16.99
C PHE A 98 -0.26 2.18 16.38
N ASN A 99 0.39 3.24 16.87
CA ASN A 99 1.63 3.75 16.30
C ASN A 99 2.83 3.71 17.27
N ALA A 100 2.71 3.04 18.40
CA ALA A 100 3.81 2.85 19.35
C ALA A 100 4.96 2.07 18.70
N ILE A 101 6.21 2.41 19.06
CA ILE A 101 7.41 1.72 18.60
C ILE A 101 8.28 1.45 19.83
N SER A 102 8.70 0.20 20.02
CA SER A 102 9.59 -0.24 21.08
C SER A 102 10.78 -0.99 20.49
N CYS A 103 11.99 -0.74 21.01
CA CYS A 103 13.20 -1.46 20.66
C CYS A 103 13.75 -2.05 21.97
N GLN A 104 13.62 -3.35 22.15
CA GLN A 104 14.03 -4.05 23.38
C GLN A 104 14.57 -5.45 23.04
N ASP A 105 15.60 -5.88 23.74
CA ASP A 105 16.17 -7.23 23.64
C ASP A 105 16.53 -7.65 22.20
N GLY A 106 17.01 -6.70 21.39
CA GLY A 106 17.35 -6.94 19.99
C GLY A 106 16.16 -6.99 19.04
N ASN A 107 14.95 -6.79 19.53
CA ASN A 107 13.72 -6.78 18.75
C ASN A 107 13.16 -5.38 18.58
N VAL A 108 12.41 -5.19 17.49
CA VAL A 108 11.61 -3.99 17.21
C VAL A 108 10.15 -4.38 17.14
N THR A 109 9.32 -3.90 18.07
CA THR A 109 7.86 -4.04 18.01
C THR A 109 7.25 -2.70 17.61
N ALA A 110 6.46 -2.69 16.55
CA ALA A 110 5.84 -1.48 16.03
C ALA A 110 4.34 -1.68 15.77
N GLY A 111 3.53 -0.73 16.19
CA GLY A 111 2.11 -0.68 15.88
C GLY A 111 1.88 -0.54 14.37
N ALA A 112 0.82 -1.16 13.87
CA ALA A 112 0.54 -1.23 12.44
C ALA A 112 0.33 0.14 11.75
N ALA A 113 -0.03 1.18 12.52
CA ALA A 113 -0.13 2.56 12.02
C ALA A 113 1.20 3.34 12.11
N ALA A 114 2.26 2.77 12.70
CA ALA A 114 3.57 3.40 12.72
C ALA A 114 4.13 3.50 11.30
N LEU A 115 4.61 4.69 10.92
CA LEU A 115 5.20 4.91 9.60
C LEU A 115 6.52 4.16 9.47
N ASP A 116 6.72 3.45 8.38
CA ASP A 116 7.91 2.66 8.08
C ASP A 116 9.20 3.48 8.27
N ALA A 117 9.22 4.71 7.79
CA ALA A 117 10.36 5.62 7.94
C ALA A 117 10.64 6.02 9.41
N HIS A 118 9.63 6.05 10.28
CA HIS A 118 9.82 6.32 11.72
C HIS A 118 10.35 5.09 12.44
N VAL A 119 9.86 3.90 12.07
CA VAL A 119 10.35 2.63 12.62
C VAL A 119 11.82 2.44 12.24
N ALA A 120 12.19 2.65 10.97
CA ALA A 120 13.58 2.57 10.51
C ALA A 120 14.53 3.46 11.33
N ARG A 121 14.17 4.73 11.57
CA ARG A 121 14.98 5.66 12.35
C ARG A 121 15.11 5.22 13.80
N LYS A 122 14.00 4.89 14.45
CA LYS A 122 14.00 4.49 15.85
C LYS A 122 14.74 3.17 16.08
N ALA A 123 14.68 2.25 15.12
CA ALA A 123 15.48 1.03 15.14
C ALA A 123 16.99 1.34 15.01
N ALA A 124 17.37 2.23 14.08
CA ALA A 124 18.77 2.66 13.90
C ALA A 124 19.32 3.35 15.14
N ASP A 125 18.53 4.21 15.83
CA ASP A 125 18.91 4.82 17.11
C ASP A 125 19.25 3.76 18.19
N ALA A 126 18.64 2.57 18.10
CA ALA A 126 18.88 1.42 18.97
C ALA A 126 19.94 0.43 18.41
N GLY A 127 20.62 0.77 17.30
CA GLY A 127 21.59 -0.12 16.65
C GLY A 127 20.97 -1.35 15.97
N LEU A 128 19.72 -1.24 15.51
CA LEU A 128 18.96 -2.33 14.88
C LEU A 128 18.66 -1.98 13.41
N ASP A 129 19.06 -2.84 12.46
CA ASP A 129 19.02 -2.55 11.02
C ASP A 129 17.67 -2.88 10.37
N LEU A 130 16.77 -1.92 10.38
CA LEU A 130 15.57 -1.86 9.54
C LEU A 130 15.67 -0.74 8.49
N THR A 131 16.86 -0.40 8.03
CA THR A 131 17.10 0.72 7.11
C THR A 131 16.34 0.61 5.80
N PHE A 132 16.02 -0.59 5.31
CA PHE A 132 15.22 -0.80 4.10
C PHE A 132 13.81 -0.18 4.19
N LEU A 133 13.24 -0.09 5.40
CA LEU A 133 11.94 0.55 5.61
C LEU A 133 11.98 2.08 5.40
N ARG A 134 13.16 2.70 5.47
CA ARG A 134 13.32 4.16 5.39
C ARG A 134 12.76 4.77 4.11
N THR A 135 12.87 4.03 3.01
CA THR A 135 12.43 4.49 1.69
C THR A 135 11.07 3.91 1.26
N ILE A 136 10.45 3.06 2.07
CA ILE A 136 9.12 2.54 1.78
C ILE A 136 8.07 3.54 2.29
N PRO A 137 7.23 4.09 1.41
CA PRO A 137 6.22 5.05 1.82
C PRO A 137 4.97 4.33 2.34
N GLY A 138 5.01 3.90 3.59
CA GLY A 138 3.97 3.06 4.14
C GLY A 138 3.85 3.15 5.65
N SER A 139 3.10 2.22 6.19
CA SER A 139 3.04 1.90 7.61
C SER A 139 3.19 0.40 7.79
N ILE A 140 3.60 -0.01 8.99
CA ILE A 140 3.96 -1.39 9.32
C ILE A 140 2.88 -2.41 8.92
N GLY A 141 1.59 -2.12 9.16
CA GLY A 141 0.52 -3.02 8.73
C GLY A 141 0.51 -3.27 7.22
N GLY A 142 0.74 -2.22 6.42
CA GLY A 142 0.88 -2.31 4.97
C GLY A 142 2.17 -3.02 4.55
N ALA A 143 3.29 -2.76 5.22
CA ALA A 143 4.56 -3.42 4.96
C ALA A 143 4.47 -4.95 5.19
N VAL A 144 3.83 -5.38 6.28
CA VAL A 144 3.59 -6.80 6.56
C VAL A 144 2.63 -7.40 5.53
N ARG A 145 1.48 -6.74 5.24
CA ARG A 145 0.49 -7.24 4.25
C ARG A 145 1.10 -7.46 2.87
N MET A 146 2.00 -6.57 2.44
CA MET A 146 2.60 -6.59 1.11
C MET A 146 3.96 -7.29 1.07
N ASN A 147 4.45 -7.83 2.19
CA ASN A 147 5.85 -8.25 2.28
C ASN A 147 6.76 -7.19 1.61
N ALA A 148 6.60 -5.95 2.09
CA ALA A 148 7.30 -4.81 1.48
C ALA A 148 8.81 -4.99 1.57
N GLY A 149 9.52 -4.57 0.53
CA GLY A 149 10.97 -4.69 0.50
C GLY A 149 11.61 -3.84 -0.58
N CYS A 150 12.85 -3.47 -0.33
CA CYS A 150 13.73 -2.80 -1.27
C CYS A 150 15.20 -3.08 -0.91
N TYR A 151 16.12 -2.79 -1.83
CA TYR A 151 17.55 -3.04 -1.66
C TYR A 151 17.89 -4.48 -1.29
N GLY A 152 17.09 -5.45 -1.79
CA GLY A 152 17.30 -6.88 -1.54
C GLY A 152 16.83 -7.39 -0.19
N THR A 153 16.22 -6.53 0.66
CA THR A 153 15.70 -6.89 1.98
C THR A 153 14.16 -6.74 1.99
N TYR A 154 13.49 -7.70 2.62
CA TYR A 154 12.03 -7.76 2.72
C TYR A 154 11.58 -7.80 4.18
N THR A 155 10.35 -7.44 4.43
CA THR A 155 9.69 -7.56 5.73
C THR A 155 9.83 -8.98 6.31
N ALA A 156 9.63 -10.00 5.48
CA ALA A 156 9.75 -11.42 5.85
C ALA A 156 11.12 -11.81 6.43
N ASP A 157 12.20 -11.13 6.02
CA ASP A 157 13.56 -11.51 6.42
C ASP A 157 13.79 -11.34 7.93
N TYR A 158 13.07 -10.41 8.55
CA TYR A 158 13.21 -10.10 9.97
C TYR A 158 11.92 -10.27 10.77
N PHE A 159 10.83 -10.70 10.14
CA PHE A 159 9.52 -10.84 10.77
C PHE A 159 9.52 -11.99 11.78
N ILE A 160 9.05 -11.71 13.01
CA ILE A 160 8.81 -12.72 14.07
C ILE A 160 7.33 -13.03 14.15
N SER A 161 6.50 -12.01 14.38
CA SER A 161 5.06 -12.17 14.56
C SER A 161 4.31 -10.88 14.27
N ALA A 162 3.00 -11.01 14.07
CA ALA A 162 2.07 -9.89 14.07
C ALA A 162 0.90 -10.18 14.99
N GLU A 163 0.51 -9.17 15.79
CA GLU A 163 -0.78 -9.19 16.46
C GLU A 163 -1.84 -8.69 15.49
N ALA A 164 -2.97 -9.39 15.44
CA ALA A 164 -4.05 -9.04 14.53
C ALA A 164 -5.42 -9.32 15.18
N ILE A 165 -6.47 -8.73 14.60
CA ILE A 165 -7.86 -8.97 14.99
C ILE A 165 -8.59 -9.52 13.77
N THR A 166 -9.23 -10.69 13.94
CA THR A 166 -9.99 -11.33 12.88
C THR A 166 -11.31 -10.60 12.61
N CYS A 167 -11.98 -10.94 11.51
CA CYS A 167 -13.33 -10.42 11.24
C CYS A 167 -14.38 -10.86 12.27
N GLU A 168 -14.07 -11.87 13.11
CA GLU A 168 -14.87 -12.29 14.25
C GLU A 168 -14.59 -11.48 15.52
N GLY A 169 -13.62 -10.55 15.48
CA GLY A 169 -13.18 -9.78 16.63
C GLY A 169 -12.29 -10.56 17.60
N GLU A 170 -11.65 -11.64 17.12
CA GLU A 170 -10.73 -12.44 17.93
C GLU A 170 -9.31 -11.89 17.81
N HIS A 171 -8.60 -11.80 18.94
CA HIS A 171 -7.18 -11.47 18.96
C HIS A 171 -6.37 -12.71 18.59
N VAL A 172 -5.50 -12.58 17.61
CA VAL A 172 -4.64 -13.65 17.12
C VAL A 172 -3.21 -13.16 16.94
N THR A 173 -2.26 -14.07 17.22
CA THR A 173 -0.84 -13.86 16.91
C THR A 173 -0.49 -14.71 15.69
N LEU A 174 0.01 -14.07 14.64
CA LEU A 174 0.37 -14.70 13.35
C LEU A 174 1.89 -14.80 13.24
N GLY A 175 2.42 -16.01 13.05
CA GLY A 175 3.83 -16.27 12.79
C GLY A 175 4.18 -16.29 11.29
N PRO A 176 5.46 -16.54 10.93
CA PRO A 176 5.91 -16.65 9.56
C PRO A 176 5.17 -17.73 8.74
N ASP A 177 4.85 -18.86 9.38
CA ASP A 177 4.14 -19.98 8.74
C ASP A 177 2.68 -19.64 8.41
N ASP A 178 2.04 -18.77 9.21
CA ASP A 178 0.70 -18.28 8.94
C ASP A 178 0.71 -17.28 7.80
N MET A 179 1.71 -16.41 7.77
CA MET A 179 1.83 -15.32 6.79
C MET A 179 2.24 -15.79 5.40
N LYS A 180 2.96 -16.91 5.25
CA LYS A 180 3.38 -17.51 3.96
C LYS A 180 3.87 -16.47 2.97
N PHE A 181 4.80 -15.64 3.41
CA PHE A 181 5.29 -14.52 2.62
C PHE A 181 5.81 -14.93 1.24
N ALA A 182 5.45 -14.17 0.21
CA ALA A 182 5.99 -14.25 -1.13
C ALA A 182 6.27 -12.83 -1.65
N TYR A 183 6.82 -12.71 -2.87
CA TYR A 183 7.10 -11.40 -3.47
C TYR A 183 5.82 -10.56 -3.58
N ARG A 184 5.77 -9.45 -2.82
CA ARG A 184 4.62 -8.53 -2.74
C ARG A 184 3.32 -9.21 -2.29
N GLN A 185 3.42 -10.20 -1.41
CA GLN A 185 2.27 -10.98 -0.99
C GLN A 185 2.44 -11.54 0.43
N SER A 186 1.33 -11.68 1.14
CA SER A 186 1.19 -12.47 2.37
C SER A 186 -0.15 -13.18 2.39
N ALA A 187 -0.27 -14.25 3.15
CA ALA A 187 -1.50 -15.04 3.31
C ALA A 187 -2.42 -14.52 4.43
N LEU A 188 -2.34 -13.22 4.77
CA LEU A 188 -3.23 -12.63 5.77
C LEU A 188 -4.69 -12.86 5.37
N PRO A 189 -5.53 -13.43 6.26
CA PRO A 189 -6.95 -13.66 5.98
C PRO A 189 -7.69 -12.37 5.64
N ASP A 190 -8.69 -12.45 4.77
CA ASP A 190 -9.53 -11.32 4.40
C ASP A 190 -10.26 -10.75 5.63
N GLY A 191 -10.35 -9.44 5.70
CA GLY A 191 -10.96 -8.73 6.83
C GLY A 191 -10.13 -8.72 8.12
N CYS A 192 -9.03 -9.49 8.18
CA CYS A 192 -8.12 -9.48 9.33
C CYS A 192 -7.32 -8.17 9.38
N VAL A 193 -7.26 -7.55 10.55
CA VAL A 193 -6.59 -6.26 10.78
C VAL A 193 -5.36 -6.45 11.63
N ILE A 194 -4.16 -6.27 11.04
CA ILE A 194 -2.90 -6.25 11.80
C ILE A 194 -2.91 -5.03 12.71
N THR A 195 -2.60 -5.22 14.00
CA THR A 195 -2.52 -4.14 15.01
C THR A 195 -1.10 -3.79 15.39
N SER A 196 -0.17 -4.75 15.36
CA SER A 196 1.27 -4.53 15.53
C SER A 196 2.08 -5.65 14.88
N ALA A 197 3.38 -5.45 14.73
CA ALA A 197 4.31 -6.49 14.29
C ALA A 197 5.64 -6.38 15.04
N THR A 198 6.31 -7.53 15.22
CA THR A 198 7.61 -7.67 15.86
C THR A 198 8.64 -8.20 14.87
N PHE A 199 9.82 -7.60 14.88
CA PHE A 199 10.95 -7.92 14.00
C PHE A 199 12.21 -8.20 14.81
N ALA A 200 13.07 -9.10 14.33
CA ALA A 200 14.43 -9.36 14.85
C ALA A 200 15.48 -8.99 13.79
N PRO A 201 15.75 -7.71 13.57
CA PRO A 201 16.74 -7.28 12.61
C PRO A 201 18.17 -7.50 13.14
N PRO A 202 19.19 -7.55 12.25
CA PRO A 202 20.57 -7.61 12.68
C PRO A 202 21.00 -6.33 13.41
N GLN A 203 22.01 -6.46 14.26
CA GLN A 203 22.64 -5.33 14.93
C GLN A 203 23.58 -4.59 13.96
N GLY A 204 23.73 -3.29 14.17
CA GLY A 204 24.60 -2.43 13.39
C GLY A 204 25.03 -1.19 14.17
N ASP A 205 26.04 -0.50 13.67
CA ASP A 205 26.45 0.78 14.20
C ASP A 205 25.42 1.86 13.85
N ALA A 206 24.91 2.61 14.83
CA ALA A 206 23.83 3.57 14.66
C ALA A 206 24.17 4.66 13.62
N ASP A 207 25.39 5.22 13.66
CA ASP A 207 25.81 6.27 12.74
C ASP A 207 25.89 5.74 11.31
N ALA A 208 26.40 4.51 11.12
CA ALA A 208 26.46 3.85 9.82
C ALA A 208 25.06 3.55 9.27
N LEU A 209 24.11 3.15 10.13
CA LEU A 209 22.71 2.93 9.75
C LEU A 209 22.05 4.22 9.30
N HIS A 210 22.24 5.33 10.03
CA HIS A 210 21.75 6.65 9.64
C HIS A 210 22.35 7.11 8.31
N ALA A 211 23.68 7.01 8.15
CA ALA A 211 24.36 7.37 6.90
C ALA A 211 23.80 6.57 5.69
N ARG A 212 23.55 5.25 5.88
CA ARG A 212 22.92 4.41 4.85
C ARG A 212 21.52 4.90 4.47
N MET A 213 20.68 5.24 5.44
CA MET A 213 19.34 5.76 5.20
C MET A 213 19.35 7.08 4.40
N GLU A 214 20.27 7.99 4.72
CA GLU A 214 20.41 9.27 3.98
C GLU A 214 20.84 9.02 2.53
N GLU A 215 21.80 8.12 2.29
CA GLU A 215 22.23 7.76 0.94
C GLU A 215 21.09 7.08 0.13
N GLN A 216 20.30 6.21 0.76
CA GLN A 216 19.14 5.59 0.14
C GLN A 216 18.08 6.63 -0.25
N LEU A 217 17.82 7.62 0.61
CA LEU A 217 16.89 8.72 0.30
C LEU A 217 17.40 9.56 -0.87
N ARG A 218 18.69 9.93 -0.86
CA ARG A 218 19.31 10.70 -1.94
C ARG A 218 19.16 9.97 -3.28
N LYS A 219 19.51 8.68 -3.35
CA LYS A 219 19.36 7.86 -4.56
C LYS A 219 17.91 7.79 -5.03
N ARG A 220 16.98 7.65 -4.08
CA ARG A 220 15.56 7.61 -4.39
C ARG A 220 15.06 8.94 -4.97
N ASP A 221 15.45 10.07 -4.38
CA ASP A 221 15.09 11.41 -4.87
C ASP A 221 15.68 11.70 -6.25
N GLU A 222 16.84 11.13 -6.57
CA GLU A 222 17.46 11.25 -7.88
C GLU A 222 16.76 10.41 -8.96
N THR A 223 16.23 9.24 -8.62
CA THR A 223 15.75 8.24 -9.58
C THR A 223 14.24 8.09 -9.65
N GLN A 224 13.48 8.54 -8.63
CA GLN A 224 12.04 8.34 -8.52
C GLN A 224 11.28 9.66 -8.38
N PRO A 225 10.00 9.70 -8.76
CA PRO A 225 9.17 10.91 -8.67
C PRO A 225 8.61 11.12 -7.26
N THR A 226 9.48 11.31 -6.27
CA THR A 226 9.14 11.37 -4.83
C THR A 226 8.27 12.56 -4.45
N LYS A 227 8.20 13.60 -5.30
CA LYS A 227 7.40 14.82 -5.09
C LYS A 227 6.05 14.78 -5.81
N ASP A 228 5.83 13.78 -6.67
CA ASP A 228 4.61 13.66 -7.45
C ASP A 228 3.55 12.83 -6.73
N ARG A 229 2.29 12.98 -7.13
CA ARG A 229 1.19 12.16 -6.67
C ARG A 229 1.28 10.78 -7.29
N SER A 230 1.97 9.86 -6.64
CA SER A 230 2.24 8.50 -7.12
C SER A 230 2.10 7.50 -5.98
N ALA A 231 1.77 6.26 -6.31
CA ALA A 231 1.64 5.15 -5.36
C ALA A 231 2.80 4.13 -5.50
N GLY A 232 4.01 4.60 -5.83
CA GLY A 232 5.16 3.71 -6.01
C GLY A 232 5.17 3.00 -7.36
N SER A 233 5.80 1.82 -7.40
CA SER A 233 5.86 0.99 -8.60
C SER A 233 4.46 0.57 -9.05
N THR A 234 4.13 0.84 -10.32
CA THR A 234 2.84 0.48 -10.90
C THR A 234 2.72 -1.02 -11.10
N PHE A 235 3.79 -1.64 -11.60
CA PHE A 235 3.84 -3.06 -11.92
C PHE A 235 4.97 -3.77 -11.17
N ARG A 236 4.72 -5.04 -10.85
CA ARG A 236 5.74 -5.95 -10.30
C ARG A 236 6.84 -6.16 -11.32
N ASN A 237 8.06 -6.39 -10.82
CA ASN A 237 9.13 -6.82 -11.72
C ASN A 237 8.83 -8.23 -12.25
N PRO A 238 8.86 -8.45 -13.57
CA PRO A 238 8.66 -9.80 -14.14
C PRO A 238 9.65 -10.83 -13.62
N ALA A 239 10.83 -10.40 -13.18
CA ALA A 239 11.83 -11.25 -12.51
C ALA A 239 11.37 -11.83 -11.16
N GLY A 240 10.30 -11.29 -10.54
CA GLY A 240 9.76 -11.78 -9.26
C GLY A 240 10.52 -11.31 -8.01
N PHE A 241 11.39 -10.27 -8.12
CA PHE A 241 12.12 -9.71 -6.98
C PHE A 241 12.41 -8.21 -7.16
N SER A 242 12.67 -7.53 -6.04
CA SER A 242 13.05 -6.12 -6.02
C SER A 242 14.47 -5.91 -6.56
N SER A 243 14.77 -4.67 -6.98
CA SER A 243 16.15 -4.28 -7.27
C SER A 243 16.99 -4.32 -5.98
N THR A 244 18.22 -4.82 -6.09
CA THR A 244 19.18 -4.88 -4.98
C THR A 244 19.89 -3.55 -4.75
N GLY A 245 19.94 -2.70 -5.80
CA GLY A 245 20.72 -1.46 -5.82
C GLY A 245 22.22 -1.67 -5.91
N GLN A 246 22.68 -2.92 -6.15
CA GLN A 246 24.08 -3.28 -6.33
C GLN A 246 24.50 -3.15 -7.81
N ALA A 247 25.81 -3.14 -8.05
CA ALA A 247 26.35 -2.97 -9.40
C ALA A 247 26.07 -4.17 -10.34
N ASP A 248 25.79 -5.35 -9.77
CA ASP A 248 25.46 -6.58 -10.48
C ASP A 248 23.95 -6.82 -10.63
N ASP A 249 23.11 -5.83 -10.25
CA ASP A 249 21.65 -5.95 -10.38
C ASP A 249 21.23 -6.05 -11.85
N ARG A 250 20.56 -7.14 -12.20
CA ARG A 250 20.09 -7.41 -13.58
C ARG A 250 18.83 -6.63 -13.87
N HIS A 251 18.79 -5.92 -14.99
CA HIS A 251 17.69 -5.02 -15.35
C HIS A 251 16.80 -5.50 -16.47
N ASP A 252 17.19 -6.54 -17.20
CA ASP A 252 16.49 -7.08 -18.38
C ASP A 252 15.02 -7.48 -18.10
N LEU A 253 14.70 -7.91 -16.87
CA LEU A 253 13.35 -8.24 -16.42
C LEU A 253 12.83 -7.31 -15.30
N LYS A 254 13.28 -6.05 -15.29
CA LYS A 254 12.69 -5.02 -14.44
C LYS A 254 11.54 -4.32 -15.18
N ALA A 255 10.43 -4.10 -14.50
CA ALA A 255 9.24 -3.48 -15.11
C ALA A 255 9.57 -2.12 -15.75
N TRP A 256 10.38 -1.28 -15.07
CA TRP A 256 10.76 0.02 -15.65
C TRP A 256 11.49 -0.11 -16.98
N LYS A 257 12.35 -1.12 -17.12
CA LYS A 257 13.14 -1.31 -18.35
C LYS A 257 12.26 -1.74 -19.52
N VAL A 258 11.39 -2.74 -19.34
CA VAL A 258 10.50 -3.20 -20.41
C VAL A 258 9.46 -2.13 -20.80
N ILE A 259 9.05 -1.26 -19.87
CA ILE A 259 8.17 -0.11 -20.18
C ILE A 259 8.93 0.96 -20.98
N ASP A 260 10.18 1.23 -20.61
CA ASP A 260 11.05 2.18 -21.31
C ASP A 260 11.35 1.72 -22.73
N ASP A 261 11.71 0.45 -22.89
CA ASP A 261 11.98 -0.18 -24.20
C ASP A 261 10.76 -0.17 -25.13
N ALA A 262 9.55 -0.22 -24.56
CA ALA A 262 8.30 -0.06 -25.30
C ALA A 262 7.97 1.41 -25.66
N GLY A 263 8.85 2.37 -25.33
CA GLY A 263 8.68 3.81 -25.63
C GLY A 263 7.58 4.49 -24.82
N LEU A 264 7.29 3.99 -23.60
CA LEU A 264 6.16 4.47 -22.80
C LEU A 264 6.55 5.41 -21.66
N ARG A 265 7.85 5.80 -21.58
CA ARG A 265 8.30 6.86 -20.66
C ARG A 265 7.57 8.15 -20.97
N GLY A 266 6.91 8.75 -19.97
CA GLY A 266 6.15 9.98 -20.12
C GLY A 266 4.80 9.83 -20.84
N ALA A 267 4.37 8.62 -21.21
CA ALA A 267 3.06 8.38 -21.84
C ALA A 267 1.91 8.92 -20.97
N THR A 268 0.91 9.53 -21.60
CA THR A 268 -0.22 10.18 -20.93
C THR A 268 -1.56 9.66 -21.43
N LEU A 269 -2.56 9.65 -20.53
CA LEU A 269 -3.96 9.42 -20.86
C LEU A 269 -4.83 10.19 -19.86
N GLY A 270 -5.69 11.10 -20.34
CA GLY A 270 -6.44 12.00 -19.46
C GLY A 270 -5.49 12.79 -18.54
N GLY A 271 -5.76 12.76 -17.23
CA GLY A 271 -4.89 13.35 -16.21
C GLY A 271 -3.78 12.43 -15.68
N ALA A 272 -3.66 11.21 -16.21
CA ALA A 272 -2.65 10.22 -15.80
C ALA A 272 -1.40 10.29 -16.66
N GLN A 273 -0.21 10.02 -16.08
CA GLN A 273 1.07 9.98 -16.78
C GLN A 273 1.96 8.87 -16.22
N MET A 274 2.65 8.12 -17.10
CA MET A 274 3.84 7.37 -16.71
C MET A 274 4.98 8.34 -16.49
N SER A 275 5.65 8.25 -15.33
CA SER A 275 6.67 9.23 -14.95
C SER A 275 7.78 9.34 -16.00
N PRO A 276 8.14 10.55 -16.44
CA PRO A 276 9.32 10.75 -17.28
C PRO A 276 10.63 10.46 -16.54
N LYS A 277 10.62 10.51 -15.20
CA LYS A 277 11.79 10.22 -14.37
C LYS A 277 11.99 8.71 -14.17
N HIS A 278 10.89 7.95 -13.91
CA HIS A 278 10.92 6.51 -13.71
C HIS A 278 9.69 5.86 -14.35
N PRO A 279 9.81 5.16 -15.48
CA PRO A 279 8.65 4.76 -16.30
C PRO A 279 7.73 3.72 -15.66
N ASN A 280 8.11 3.08 -14.54
CA ASN A 280 7.21 2.21 -13.78
C ASN A 280 6.46 2.95 -12.65
N PHE A 281 6.40 4.28 -12.68
CA PHE A 281 5.63 5.08 -11.72
C PHE A 281 4.49 5.80 -12.44
N LEU A 282 3.28 5.49 -12.01
CA LEU A 282 2.07 6.16 -12.45
C LEU A 282 1.84 7.43 -11.63
N ILE A 283 1.58 8.55 -12.29
CA ILE A 283 1.43 9.87 -11.68
C ILE A 283 0.03 10.42 -11.98
N ASN A 284 -0.61 11.01 -10.99
CA ASN A 284 -1.72 11.93 -11.18
C ASN A 284 -1.16 13.34 -11.36
N THR A 285 -1.27 13.92 -12.55
CA THR A 285 -0.77 15.26 -12.88
C THR A 285 -1.59 16.40 -12.27
N GLY A 286 -2.68 16.07 -11.56
CA GLY A 286 -3.54 17.02 -10.83
C GLY A 286 -5.01 16.87 -11.12
N SER A 287 -5.38 16.27 -12.26
CA SER A 287 -6.76 16.12 -12.73
C SER A 287 -7.14 14.68 -13.10
N ALA A 288 -6.30 13.68 -12.81
CA ALA A 288 -6.62 12.29 -13.12
C ALA A 288 -7.79 11.77 -12.28
N THR A 289 -8.65 10.99 -12.90
CA THR A 289 -9.59 10.09 -12.27
C THR A 289 -8.93 8.73 -11.99
N ALA A 290 -9.51 7.88 -11.16
CA ALA A 290 -9.04 6.50 -11.01
C ALA A 290 -9.16 5.73 -12.35
N ALA A 291 -10.20 6.01 -13.12
CA ALA A 291 -10.40 5.45 -14.45
C ALA A 291 -9.25 5.82 -15.41
N ASP A 292 -8.77 7.08 -15.43
CA ASP A 292 -7.61 7.49 -16.24
C ASP A 292 -6.35 6.70 -15.87
N LEU A 293 -6.08 6.57 -14.56
CA LEU A 293 -4.93 5.84 -14.06
C LEU A 293 -4.97 4.36 -14.44
N GLU A 294 -6.12 3.69 -14.27
CA GLU A 294 -6.28 2.29 -14.67
C GLU A 294 -6.17 2.12 -16.19
N ALA A 295 -6.80 3.01 -16.97
CA ALA A 295 -6.77 2.94 -18.43
C ALA A 295 -5.36 3.12 -19.00
N LEU A 296 -4.57 4.06 -18.43
CA LEU A 296 -3.17 4.23 -18.82
C LEU A 296 -2.35 2.98 -18.45
N GLY A 297 -2.55 2.41 -17.27
CA GLY A 297 -1.87 1.20 -16.86
C GLY A 297 -2.18 0.01 -17.77
N GLU A 298 -3.45 -0.20 -18.16
CA GLU A 298 -3.83 -1.26 -19.10
C GLU A 298 -3.28 -1.01 -20.51
N LEU A 299 -3.21 0.26 -20.96
CA LEU A 299 -2.54 0.62 -22.21
C LEU A 299 -1.05 0.23 -22.18
N VAL A 300 -0.36 0.51 -21.08
CA VAL A 300 1.05 0.14 -20.86
C VAL A 300 1.21 -1.37 -20.91
N ARG A 301 0.38 -2.12 -20.19
CA ARG A 301 0.41 -3.59 -20.18
C ARG A 301 0.26 -4.17 -21.59
N LYS A 302 -0.73 -3.66 -22.33
CA LYS A 302 -0.96 -4.10 -23.72
C LYS A 302 0.24 -3.82 -24.62
N LYS A 303 0.78 -2.60 -24.59
CA LYS A 303 1.90 -2.21 -25.47
C LYS A 303 3.20 -2.95 -25.13
N VAL A 304 3.48 -3.18 -23.84
CA VAL A 304 4.63 -3.99 -23.43
C VAL A 304 4.46 -5.44 -23.93
N TYR A 305 3.27 -6.02 -23.78
CA TYR A 305 3.00 -7.37 -24.31
C TYR A 305 3.17 -7.42 -25.83
N ASP A 306 2.62 -6.47 -26.57
CA ASP A 306 2.70 -6.42 -28.04
C ASP A 306 4.18 -6.31 -28.52
N SER A 307 5.06 -5.65 -27.78
CA SER A 307 6.46 -5.45 -28.16
C SER A 307 7.44 -6.50 -27.67
N SER A 308 7.15 -7.15 -26.53
CA SER A 308 8.11 -8.05 -25.86
C SER A 308 7.55 -9.44 -25.50
N GLY A 309 6.24 -9.66 -25.59
CA GLY A 309 5.56 -10.85 -25.10
C GLY A 309 5.48 -10.96 -23.57
N ILE A 310 5.98 -9.95 -22.82
CA ILE A 310 5.98 -9.95 -21.36
C ILE A 310 4.63 -9.42 -20.86
N THR A 311 3.98 -10.18 -19.98
CA THR A 311 2.78 -9.74 -19.27
C THR A 311 3.17 -9.06 -17.95
N LEU A 312 2.89 -7.75 -17.84
CA LEU A 312 3.08 -7.01 -16.59
C LEU A 312 1.93 -7.30 -15.61
N GLU A 313 2.27 -7.49 -14.34
CA GLU A 313 1.32 -7.62 -13.24
C GLU A 313 1.26 -6.34 -12.41
N TRP A 314 0.05 -5.90 -12.07
CA TRP A 314 -0.12 -4.74 -11.20
C TRP A 314 0.50 -4.99 -9.81
N GLU A 315 1.27 -4.02 -9.32
CA GLU A 315 1.71 -3.94 -7.92
C GLU A 315 0.77 -3.06 -7.10
N ILE A 316 0.26 -1.97 -7.68
CA ILE A 316 -0.73 -1.11 -7.03
C ILE A 316 -2.06 -1.87 -6.91
N MET A 317 -2.61 -1.91 -5.70
CA MET A 317 -3.93 -2.48 -5.42
C MET A 317 -5.02 -1.61 -6.03
N ARG A 318 -5.94 -2.23 -6.79
CA ARG A 318 -7.10 -1.54 -7.40
C ARG A 318 -8.35 -2.04 -6.70
N ILE A 319 -9.03 -1.17 -5.98
CA ILE A 319 -10.14 -1.50 -5.10
C ILE A 319 -11.36 -0.61 -5.38
N GLY A 320 -12.54 -1.16 -5.13
CA GLY A 320 -13.79 -0.43 -5.28
C GLY A 320 -14.49 -0.63 -6.63
N GLU A 321 -15.58 0.09 -6.80
CA GLU A 321 -16.42 0.05 -7.99
C GLU A 321 -15.95 1.08 -9.03
N LYS A 322 -16.15 0.75 -10.33
CA LYS A 322 -15.85 1.64 -11.46
C LYS A 322 -16.86 2.75 -11.56
#